data_11b418d69a57414be7f3769f1e892a6e
#
_entry.id   11b418d69a57414be7f3769f1e892a6e
#
_cell.length_a   1.000
_cell.length_b   1.000
_cell.length_c   1.000
_cell.angle_alpha   90.00
_cell.angle_beta   90.00
_cell.angle_gamma   90.00
#
_symmetry.space_group_name_H-M   'P 1'
#
loop_
_entity.id
_entity.type
_entity.pdbx_description
1 polymer ?
#
loop_
_entity_poly.entity_id
_entity_poly.type
_entity_poly.pdbx_seq_one_letter_code
_entity_poly.pdbx_strand_id
1 'polypeptide(L)'
;FARLHPMQSESSCQGALEMMYHLQNHLAEITGMDAITLQPAAGAQGELTALLMVAAYFKKRGENQRKIVVVPDSSHGTNPASAALAGFEVVTVPSNQNGDVDLEALKPHLNEQLACLMLTNPSTLGLFENGIETIAKGVHDAGGLLYYDGANMNALLGNARPGDMGFDLVHLNLHKTFSTPHGGGGPGAGPVGARGELVHYLPDPRVHHLNNRYCFFKPEQSVGRVRTFWGNFLVLVRAYTYIRYHGAAGLKEVGEGAVLSANYLLSRLRSHYEVAY
;
A
#
# COMPACT_ATOMS: atom_id res chain seq x y z
N PHE A 1 20.91 -17.74 -4.01
CA PHE A 1 19.98 -17.02 -4.91
C PHE A 1 20.67 -16.47 -6.17
N ALA A 2 21.95 -16.05 -6.11
CA ALA A 2 22.65 -15.45 -7.25
C ALA A 2 22.77 -16.37 -8.49
N ARG A 3 22.54 -17.65 -8.36
CA ARG A 3 22.57 -18.64 -9.46
C ARG A 3 21.19 -19.02 -9.98
N LEU A 4 20.10 -18.42 -9.45
CA LEU A 4 18.75 -18.68 -9.90
C LEU A 4 18.38 -17.65 -10.98
N HIS A 5 17.98 -18.14 -12.14
CA HIS A 5 17.40 -17.30 -13.19
C HIS A 5 15.86 -17.32 -13.08
N PRO A 6 15.17 -16.17 -13.19
CA PRO A 6 13.70 -16.12 -13.00
C PRO A 6 12.91 -16.89 -14.08
N MET A 7 13.54 -17.30 -15.17
CA MET A 7 12.92 -18.14 -16.22
C MET A 7 13.17 -19.64 -16.01
N GLN A 8 13.84 -20.05 -14.92
CA GLN A 8 13.96 -21.47 -14.57
C GLN A 8 12.60 -22.07 -14.21
N SER A 9 12.50 -23.40 -14.31
CA SER A 9 11.30 -24.09 -13.90
C SER A 9 10.99 -23.88 -12.41
N GLU A 10 9.71 -23.83 -12.05
CA GLU A 10 9.28 -23.71 -10.66
C GLU A 10 9.90 -24.79 -9.75
N SER A 11 10.09 -25.99 -10.29
CA SER A 11 10.70 -27.10 -9.56
C SER A 11 12.13 -26.84 -9.09
N SER A 12 12.88 -26.01 -9.80
CA SER A 12 14.26 -25.63 -9.44
C SER A 12 14.33 -24.38 -8.55
N CYS A 13 13.22 -23.70 -8.35
CA CYS A 13 13.14 -22.41 -7.62
C CYS A 13 12.31 -22.51 -6.33
N GLN A 14 11.99 -23.69 -5.82
CA GLN A 14 11.05 -23.90 -4.72
C GLN A 14 11.35 -23.05 -3.49
N GLY A 15 12.61 -22.99 -3.03
CA GLY A 15 12.96 -22.18 -1.86
C GLY A 15 12.82 -20.67 -2.07
N ALA A 16 12.98 -20.19 -3.31
CA ALA A 16 12.71 -18.78 -3.63
C ALA A 16 11.20 -18.48 -3.63
N LEU A 17 10.41 -19.39 -4.20
CA LEU A 17 8.95 -19.28 -4.22
C LEU A 17 8.36 -19.40 -2.82
N GLU A 18 8.88 -20.31 -1.99
CA GLU A 18 8.50 -20.46 -0.58
C GLU A 18 8.71 -19.15 0.19
N MET A 19 9.88 -18.56 0.07
CA MET A 19 10.19 -17.28 0.71
C MET A 19 9.24 -16.16 0.25
N MET A 20 8.94 -16.07 -1.06
CA MET A 20 8.00 -15.10 -1.61
C MET A 20 6.58 -15.34 -1.09
N TYR A 21 6.14 -16.59 -1.01
CA TYR A 21 4.84 -16.96 -0.46
C TYR A 21 4.70 -16.53 0.99
N HIS A 22 5.70 -16.82 1.82
CA HIS A 22 5.69 -16.39 3.21
C HIS A 22 5.73 -14.87 3.36
N LEU A 23 6.51 -14.17 2.53
CA LEU A 23 6.54 -12.71 2.55
C LEU A 23 5.17 -12.11 2.18
N GLN A 24 4.50 -12.64 1.15
CA GLN A 24 3.12 -12.23 0.79
C GLN A 24 2.19 -12.35 2.01
N ASN A 25 2.22 -13.48 2.70
CA ASN A 25 1.36 -13.75 3.84
C ASN A 25 1.71 -12.86 5.06
N HIS A 26 2.99 -12.64 5.34
CA HIS A 26 3.40 -11.74 6.41
C HIS A 26 2.94 -10.30 6.15
N LEU A 27 3.09 -9.81 4.93
CA LEU A 27 2.64 -8.47 4.56
C LEU A 27 1.11 -8.37 4.58
N ALA A 28 0.39 -9.42 4.17
CA ALA A 28 -1.07 -9.49 4.27
C ALA A 28 -1.53 -9.38 5.74
N GLU A 29 -0.92 -10.14 6.64
CA GLU A 29 -1.22 -10.07 8.08
C GLU A 29 -0.90 -8.70 8.67
N ILE A 30 0.27 -8.13 8.36
CA ILE A 30 0.69 -6.81 8.86
C ILE A 30 -0.27 -5.69 8.42
N THR A 31 -0.85 -5.82 7.23
CA THR A 31 -1.73 -4.79 6.65
C THR A 31 -3.22 -5.05 6.81
N GLY A 32 -3.63 -6.27 7.20
CA GLY A 32 -5.03 -6.68 7.21
C GLY A 32 -5.62 -6.85 5.80
N MET A 33 -4.78 -7.13 4.80
CA MET A 33 -5.21 -7.42 3.44
C MET A 33 -5.40 -8.94 3.24
N ASP A 34 -6.28 -9.31 2.30
CA ASP A 34 -6.52 -10.73 1.99
C ASP A 34 -5.42 -11.33 1.11
N ALA A 35 -4.80 -10.49 0.28
CA ALA A 35 -3.73 -10.93 -0.59
C ALA A 35 -2.78 -9.79 -1.00
N ILE A 36 -1.51 -10.17 -1.28
CA ILE A 36 -0.44 -9.24 -1.67
C ILE A 36 0.19 -9.69 -2.99
N THR A 37 0.55 -8.74 -3.85
CA THR A 37 1.52 -8.93 -4.94
C THR A 37 2.86 -8.29 -4.55
N LEU A 38 3.97 -8.94 -4.94
CA LEU A 38 5.33 -8.45 -4.70
C LEU A 38 5.96 -7.80 -5.94
N GLN A 39 5.20 -7.68 -7.03
CA GLN A 39 5.75 -7.28 -8.32
C GLN A 39 6.20 -5.82 -8.41
N PRO A 40 5.45 -4.82 -7.94
CA PRO A 40 5.82 -3.43 -8.16
C PRO A 40 7.19 -3.09 -7.59
N ALA A 41 7.97 -2.32 -8.35
CA ALA A 41 9.38 -2.04 -8.05
C ALA A 41 9.60 -0.97 -6.99
N ALA A 42 8.59 -0.11 -6.80
CA ALA A 42 8.64 1.02 -5.87
C ALA A 42 7.22 1.52 -5.55
N GLY A 43 7.10 2.52 -4.66
CA GLY A 43 5.82 3.08 -4.24
C GLY A 43 4.99 3.62 -5.40
N ALA A 44 5.55 4.47 -6.24
CA ALA A 44 4.83 5.06 -7.38
C ALA A 44 4.29 3.99 -8.36
N GLN A 45 5.03 2.89 -8.58
CA GLN A 45 4.51 1.77 -9.36
C GLN A 45 3.43 0.99 -8.59
N GLY A 46 3.52 0.91 -7.27
CA GLY A 46 2.47 0.35 -6.41
C GLY A 46 1.18 1.18 -6.48
N GLU A 47 1.28 2.50 -6.38
CA GLU A 47 0.16 3.43 -6.56
C GLU A 47 -0.53 3.21 -7.91
N LEU A 48 0.23 3.28 -9.00
CA LEU A 48 -0.29 3.06 -10.35
C LEU A 48 -0.92 1.67 -10.49
N THR A 49 -0.29 0.63 -9.95
CA THR A 49 -0.82 -0.74 -9.99
C THR A 49 -2.18 -0.83 -9.31
N ALA A 50 -2.32 -0.26 -8.11
CA ALA A 50 -3.58 -0.24 -7.39
C ALA A 50 -4.68 0.50 -8.16
N LEU A 51 -4.35 1.65 -8.76
CA LEU A 51 -5.31 2.42 -9.55
C LEU A 51 -5.70 1.73 -10.87
N LEU A 52 -4.79 0.98 -11.50
CA LEU A 52 -5.13 0.12 -12.62
C LEU A 52 -6.11 -1.00 -12.21
N MET A 53 -5.95 -1.54 -10.98
CA MET A 53 -6.90 -2.52 -10.42
C MET A 53 -8.27 -1.87 -10.19
N VAL A 54 -8.32 -0.65 -9.63
CA VAL A 54 -9.56 0.14 -9.46
C VAL A 54 -10.25 0.35 -10.81
N ALA A 55 -9.52 0.78 -11.83
CA ALA A 55 -10.06 0.97 -13.18
C ALA A 55 -10.62 -0.33 -13.78
N ALA A 56 -9.89 -1.43 -13.65
CA ALA A 56 -10.32 -2.74 -14.13
C ALA A 56 -11.56 -3.24 -13.39
N TYR A 57 -11.62 -3.04 -12.07
CA TYR A 57 -12.76 -3.41 -11.23
C TYR A 57 -14.05 -2.72 -11.66
N PHE A 58 -14.06 -1.38 -11.78
CA PHE A 58 -15.25 -0.65 -12.18
C PHE A 58 -15.61 -0.88 -13.64
N LYS A 59 -14.63 -1.02 -14.54
CA LYS A 59 -14.88 -1.39 -15.94
C LYS A 59 -15.59 -2.74 -16.05
N LYS A 60 -15.17 -3.75 -15.28
CA LYS A 60 -15.79 -5.09 -15.28
C LYS A 60 -17.23 -5.05 -14.78
N ARG A 61 -17.55 -4.16 -13.86
CA ARG A 61 -18.90 -3.94 -13.31
C ARG A 61 -19.79 -3.06 -14.19
N GLY A 62 -19.23 -2.49 -15.26
CA GLY A 62 -19.96 -1.55 -16.13
C GLY A 62 -20.16 -0.16 -15.54
N GLU A 63 -19.50 0.15 -14.42
CA GLU A 63 -19.61 1.43 -13.70
C GLU A 63 -18.65 2.50 -14.27
N ASN A 64 -18.79 2.78 -15.58
CA ASN A 64 -17.89 3.68 -16.33
C ASN A 64 -18.00 5.16 -15.91
N GLN A 65 -19.00 5.53 -15.11
CA GLN A 65 -19.16 6.87 -14.53
C GLN A 65 -18.18 7.13 -13.40
N ARG A 66 -17.57 6.11 -12.78
CA ARG A 66 -16.59 6.25 -11.70
C ARG A 66 -15.24 6.66 -12.24
N LYS A 67 -15.04 7.96 -12.36
CA LYS A 67 -13.86 8.57 -13.00
C LYS A 67 -13.04 9.45 -12.07
N ILE A 68 -13.55 9.74 -10.87
CA ILE A 68 -12.91 10.69 -9.94
C ILE A 68 -12.08 9.90 -8.92
N VAL A 69 -10.82 10.30 -8.80
CA VAL A 69 -9.97 9.95 -7.66
C VAL A 69 -9.78 11.19 -6.81
N VAL A 70 -10.15 11.10 -5.55
CA VAL A 70 -9.95 12.17 -4.56
C VAL A 70 -8.63 11.97 -3.83
N VAL A 71 -7.88 13.05 -3.64
CA VAL A 71 -6.63 13.09 -2.87
C VAL A 71 -6.64 14.27 -1.89
N PRO A 72 -6.15 14.12 -0.65
CA PRO A 72 -5.92 15.27 0.23
C PRO A 72 -4.81 16.17 -0.30
N ASP A 73 -4.85 17.46 0.03
CA ASP A 73 -3.80 18.43 -0.31
C ASP A 73 -2.45 18.10 0.35
N SER A 74 -2.48 17.37 1.47
CA SER A 74 -1.32 16.84 2.17
C SER A 74 -0.74 15.56 1.54
N SER A 75 -1.35 15.01 0.48
CA SER A 75 -0.89 13.78 -0.16
C SER A 75 0.48 13.97 -0.84
N HIS A 76 1.22 12.85 -0.98
CA HIS A 76 2.44 12.85 -1.79
C HIS A 76 2.10 13.18 -3.26
N GLY A 77 2.94 13.99 -3.92
CA GLY A 77 2.69 14.44 -5.29
C GLY A 77 2.61 13.32 -6.34
N THR A 78 3.06 12.09 -6.03
CA THR A 78 2.90 10.93 -6.91
C THR A 78 1.47 10.38 -6.93
N ASN A 79 0.66 10.59 -5.88
CA ASN A 79 -0.72 10.09 -5.82
C ASN A 79 -1.58 10.70 -6.94
N PRO A 80 -1.69 12.04 -7.07
CA PRO A 80 -2.43 12.64 -8.19
C PRO A 80 -1.82 12.28 -9.56
N ALA A 81 -0.48 12.18 -9.66
CA ALA A 81 0.18 11.81 -10.91
C ALA A 81 -0.15 10.37 -11.32
N SER A 82 -0.15 9.43 -10.39
CA SER A 82 -0.52 8.03 -10.62
C SER A 82 -2.00 7.90 -11.01
N ALA A 83 -2.89 8.69 -10.40
CA ALA A 83 -4.31 8.71 -10.73
C ALA A 83 -4.56 9.22 -12.16
N ALA A 84 -3.92 10.33 -12.53
CA ALA A 84 -3.99 10.86 -13.89
C ALA A 84 -3.43 9.87 -14.93
N LEU A 85 -2.31 9.19 -14.62
CA LEU A 85 -1.71 8.18 -15.49
C LEU A 85 -2.61 6.94 -15.67
N ALA A 86 -3.37 6.58 -14.65
CA ALA A 86 -4.37 5.51 -14.71
C ALA A 86 -5.67 5.90 -15.45
N GLY A 87 -5.80 7.17 -15.87
CA GLY A 87 -6.92 7.69 -16.65
C GLY A 87 -8.05 8.27 -15.81
N PHE A 88 -7.83 8.57 -14.53
CA PHE A 88 -8.81 9.20 -13.65
C PHE A 88 -8.68 10.72 -13.66
N GLU A 89 -9.81 11.38 -13.41
CA GLU A 89 -9.87 12.80 -13.04
C GLU A 89 -9.51 12.94 -11.56
N VAL A 90 -8.64 13.91 -11.24
CA VAL A 90 -8.16 14.10 -9.87
C VAL A 90 -8.84 15.30 -9.24
N VAL A 91 -9.38 15.08 -8.06
CA VAL A 91 -9.92 16.15 -7.20
C VAL A 91 -9.11 16.22 -5.92
N THR A 92 -8.62 17.42 -5.60
CA THR A 92 -7.91 17.65 -4.34
C THR A 92 -8.87 18.26 -3.32
N VAL A 93 -8.90 17.68 -2.12
CA VAL A 93 -9.64 18.20 -0.97
C VAL A 93 -8.68 18.83 0.04
N PRO A 94 -9.03 19.98 0.64
CA PRO A 94 -8.17 20.65 1.61
C PRO A 94 -8.11 19.90 2.93
N SER A 95 -7.06 20.18 3.70
CA SER A 95 -7.00 19.84 5.11
C SER A 95 -7.75 20.88 5.95
N ASN A 96 -8.32 20.45 7.08
CA ASN A 96 -8.91 21.34 8.07
C ASN A 96 -7.84 22.01 8.94
N GLN A 97 -8.25 22.82 9.92
CA GLN A 97 -7.34 23.55 10.81
C GLN A 97 -6.45 22.64 11.70
N ASN A 98 -6.83 21.37 11.87
CA ASN A 98 -6.06 20.38 12.62
C ASN A 98 -5.13 19.55 11.72
N GLY A 99 -5.13 19.77 10.42
CA GLY A 99 -4.37 19.02 9.44
C GLY A 99 -5.01 17.68 9.01
N ASP A 100 -6.24 17.37 9.50
CA ASP A 100 -7.03 16.23 9.04
C ASP A 100 -7.74 16.59 7.71
N VAL A 101 -8.28 15.59 7.02
CA VAL A 101 -9.12 15.83 5.82
C VAL A 101 -10.35 16.65 6.20
N ASP A 102 -10.63 17.74 5.45
CA ASP A 102 -11.86 18.51 5.63
C ASP A 102 -13.06 17.68 5.13
N LEU A 103 -13.85 17.16 6.07
CA LEU A 103 -15.01 16.33 5.76
C LEU A 103 -16.12 17.10 5.04
N GLU A 104 -16.26 18.40 5.28
CA GLU A 104 -17.27 19.21 4.57
C GLU A 104 -16.87 19.41 3.10
N ALA A 105 -15.59 19.59 2.84
CA ALA A 105 -15.06 19.66 1.48
C ALA A 105 -15.08 18.28 0.78
N LEU A 106 -14.97 17.18 1.52
CA LEU A 106 -15.03 15.83 0.97
C LEU A 106 -16.45 15.43 0.55
N LYS A 107 -17.47 15.77 1.34
CA LYS A 107 -18.87 15.34 1.15
C LYS A 107 -19.41 15.48 -0.28
N PRO A 108 -19.21 16.60 -1.01
CA PRO A 108 -19.72 16.75 -2.38
C PRO A 108 -19.16 15.71 -3.37
N HIS A 109 -17.99 15.12 -3.05
CA HIS A 109 -17.32 14.15 -3.89
C HIS A 109 -17.67 12.70 -3.55
N LEU A 110 -18.40 12.47 -2.44
CA LEU A 110 -18.92 11.15 -2.06
C LEU A 110 -20.21 10.85 -2.86
N ASN A 111 -20.05 10.53 -4.13
CA ASN A 111 -21.14 10.30 -5.08
C ASN A 111 -20.80 9.17 -6.07
N GLU A 112 -21.69 8.89 -7.01
CA GLU A 112 -21.55 7.83 -8.00
C GLU A 112 -20.37 7.97 -8.98
N GLN A 113 -19.73 9.14 -9.04
CA GLN A 113 -18.54 9.36 -9.87
C GLN A 113 -17.23 9.03 -9.13
N LEU A 114 -17.29 8.87 -7.81
CA LEU A 114 -16.13 8.52 -7.01
C LEU A 114 -15.66 7.10 -7.33
N ALA A 115 -14.46 6.98 -7.87
CA ALA A 115 -13.79 5.69 -8.02
C ALA A 115 -12.98 5.34 -6.77
N CYS A 116 -12.15 6.28 -6.28
CA CYS A 116 -11.26 6.00 -5.17
C CYS A 116 -10.91 7.28 -4.39
N LEU A 117 -10.80 7.16 -3.07
CA LEU A 117 -10.08 8.12 -2.24
C LEU A 117 -8.70 7.54 -1.90
N MET A 118 -7.64 8.28 -2.20
CA MET A 118 -6.27 7.92 -1.82
C MET A 118 -5.86 8.67 -0.56
N LEU A 119 -5.49 7.95 0.48
CA LEU A 119 -5.16 8.53 1.78
C LEU A 119 -3.88 7.93 2.34
N THR A 120 -3.02 8.78 2.92
CA THR A 120 -1.89 8.38 3.75
C THR A 120 -2.29 8.52 5.22
N ASN A 121 -2.14 7.50 6.03
CA ASN A 121 -2.46 7.55 7.45
C ASN A 121 -1.42 6.79 8.30
N PRO A 122 -0.63 7.46 9.16
CA PRO A 122 -0.58 8.92 9.37
C PRO A 122 -0.24 9.68 8.10
N SER A 123 -0.71 10.94 8.01
CA SER A 123 -0.49 11.82 6.86
C SER A 123 1.00 12.16 6.67
N THR A 124 1.36 12.81 5.57
CA THR A 124 2.73 13.32 5.33
C THR A 124 3.17 14.35 6.37
N LEU A 125 2.23 14.93 7.10
CA LEU A 125 2.48 15.82 8.25
C LEU A 125 2.77 15.07 9.56
N GLY A 126 2.60 13.73 9.56
CA GLY A 126 2.76 12.88 10.74
C GLY A 126 1.53 12.80 11.64
N LEU A 127 0.38 13.27 11.17
CA LEU A 127 -0.89 13.29 11.90
C LEU A 127 -1.72 12.05 11.57
N PHE A 128 -2.26 11.39 12.59
CA PHE A 128 -3.19 10.29 12.40
C PHE A 128 -4.59 10.85 12.07
N GLU A 129 -5.20 10.40 10.99
CA GLU A 129 -6.54 10.79 10.58
C GLU A 129 -7.58 10.21 11.54
N ASN A 130 -8.07 11.04 12.45
CA ASN A 130 -9.02 10.61 13.47
C ASN A 130 -10.41 10.32 12.90
N GLY A 131 -10.74 10.91 11.76
CA GLY A 131 -12.00 10.71 11.04
C GLY A 131 -12.04 9.48 10.13
N ILE A 132 -11.02 8.61 10.15
CA ILE A 132 -10.85 7.54 9.16
C ILE A 132 -12.07 6.61 9.04
N GLU A 133 -12.72 6.25 10.15
CA GLU A 133 -13.92 5.40 10.09
C GLU A 133 -15.09 6.09 9.39
N THR A 134 -15.27 7.39 9.63
CA THR A 134 -16.29 8.20 8.97
C THR A 134 -15.99 8.35 7.48
N ILE A 135 -14.74 8.60 7.13
CA ILE A 135 -14.28 8.69 5.75
C ILE A 135 -14.49 7.36 5.03
N ALA A 136 -14.05 6.24 5.62
CA ALA A 136 -14.20 4.91 5.04
C ALA A 136 -15.67 4.58 4.78
N LYS A 137 -16.53 4.82 5.79
CA LYS A 137 -17.97 4.62 5.64
C LYS A 137 -18.55 5.47 4.50
N GLY A 138 -18.22 6.77 4.45
CA GLY A 138 -18.72 7.67 3.42
C GLY A 138 -18.30 7.27 2.00
N VAL A 139 -17.02 6.85 1.83
CA VAL A 139 -16.51 6.36 0.55
C VAL A 139 -17.24 5.09 0.12
N HIS A 140 -17.43 4.12 1.02
CA HIS A 140 -18.11 2.86 0.73
C HIS A 140 -19.61 3.05 0.50
N ASP A 141 -20.29 3.91 1.25
CA ASP A 141 -21.71 4.24 1.04
C ASP A 141 -21.93 4.87 -0.36
N ALA A 142 -20.95 5.64 -0.87
CA ALA A 142 -20.94 6.17 -2.23
C ALA A 142 -20.58 5.10 -3.29
N GLY A 143 -20.19 3.90 -2.87
CA GLY A 143 -19.75 2.80 -3.72
C GLY A 143 -18.33 2.97 -4.28
N GLY A 144 -17.56 3.92 -3.77
CA GLY A 144 -16.13 4.10 -4.08
C GLY A 144 -15.24 3.14 -3.31
N LEU A 145 -13.95 3.20 -3.60
CA LEU A 145 -12.91 2.39 -2.94
C LEU A 145 -11.97 3.29 -2.12
N LEU A 146 -11.43 2.74 -1.04
CA LEU A 146 -10.47 3.43 -0.19
C LEU A 146 -9.07 2.82 -0.35
N TYR A 147 -8.12 3.65 -0.75
CA TYR A 147 -6.74 3.26 -0.96
C TYR A 147 -5.82 3.86 0.09
N TYR A 148 -4.97 3.01 0.67
CA TYR A 148 -3.96 3.37 1.64
C TYR A 148 -2.59 3.55 0.99
N ASP A 149 -2.05 4.77 1.05
CA ASP A 149 -0.63 5.01 0.77
C ASP A 149 0.20 4.58 1.98
N GLY A 150 0.73 3.37 1.92
CA GLY A 150 1.55 2.77 2.94
C GLY A 150 3.05 2.99 2.74
N ALA A 151 3.43 4.07 2.08
CA ALA A 151 4.83 4.41 1.86
C ALA A 151 5.62 4.48 3.19
N ASN A 152 4.96 4.89 4.27
CA ASN A 152 5.50 4.86 5.62
C ASN A 152 4.46 4.28 6.60
N MET A 153 4.70 3.08 7.07
CA MET A 153 3.90 2.40 8.10
C MET A 153 4.59 2.34 9.48
N ASN A 154 5.67 3.07 9.68
CA ASN A 154 6.48 2.92 10.91
C ASN A 154 5.64 3.06 12.18
N ALA A 155 4.73 4.03 12.23
CA ALA A 155 3.90 4.27 13.41
C ALA A 155 2.79 3.21 13.62
N LEU A 156 2.41 2.48 12.58
CA LEU A 156 1.28 1.53 12.63
C LEU A 156 1.69 0.10 12.94
N LEU A 157 2.95 -0.28 12.75
CA LEU A 157 3.41 -1.65 12.89
C LEU A 157 2.99 -2.25 14.23
N GLY A 158 2.20 -3.33 14.18
CA GLY A 158 1.73 -4.05 15.35
C GLY A 158 0.71 -3.33 16.22
N ASN A 159 0.29 -2.10 15.86
CA ASN A 159 -0.70 -1.30 16.59
C ASN A 159 -2.02 -1.14 15.82
N ALA A 160 -1.96 -0.90 14.51
CA ALA A 160 -3.15 -0.81 13.66
C ALA A 160 -2.86 -1.36 12.28
N ARG A 161 -3.89 -1.89 11.62
CA ARG A 161 -3.79 -2.43 10.26
C ARG A 161 -4.70 -1.64 9.32
N PRO A 162 -4.20 -1.21 8.14
CA PRO A 162 -5.04 -0.50 7.17
C PRO A 162 -6.35 -1.20 6.84
N GLY A 163 -6.32 -2.52 6.68
CA GLY A 163 -7.53 -3.29 6.42
C GLY A 163 -8.61 -3.16 7.49
N ASP A 164 -8.23 -3.09 8.77
CA ASP A 164 -9.17 -2.93 9.89
C ASP A 164 -9.77 -1.51 9.94
N MET A 165 -9.09 -0.52 9.36
CA MET A 165 -9.59 0.86 9.21
C MET A 165 -10.49 1.04 7.97
N GLY A 166 -10.77 -0.02 7.21
CA GLY A 166 -11.66 0.03 6.04
C GLY A 166 -10.96 0.26 4.70
N PHE A 167 -9.64 0.21 4.63
CA PHE A 167 -8.95 0.31 3.34
C PHE A 167 -9.10 -0.96 2.52
N ASP A 168 -9.41 -0.79 1.23
CA ASP A 168 -9.60 -1.86 0.25
C ASP A 168 -8.30 -2.26 -0.44
N LEU A 169 -7.43 -1.28 -0.63
CA LEU A 169 -6.14 -1.40 -1.29
C LEU A 169 -5.04 -0.76 -0.45
N VAL A 170 -3.84 -1.30 -0.53
CA VAL A 170 -2.64 -0.72 0.09
C VAL A 170 -1.45 -0.91 -0.82
N HIS A 171 -0.53 0.08 -0.85
CA HIS A 171 0.84 -0.20 -1.26
C HIS A 171 1.80 0.00 -0.09
N LEU A 172 2.93 -0.66 -0.15
CA LEU A 172 3.99 -0.58 0.83
C LEU A 172 5.31 -0.20 0.16
N ASN A 173 6.19 0.47 0.91
CA ASN A 173 7.58 0.68 0.50
C ASN A 173 8.51 -0.15 1.38
N LEU A 174 8.98 -1.31 0.87
CA LEU A 174 9.89 -2.17 1.64
C LEU A 174 11.22 -1.48 1.95
N HIS A 175 11.61 -0.51 1.12
CA HIS A 175 12.80 0.33 1.29
C HIS A 175 12.62 1.50 2.27
N LYS A 176 11.53 1.51 3.03
CA LYS A 176 11.27 2.44 4.14
C LYS A 176 11.02 1.65 5.42
N THR A 177 9.80 1.28 5.71
CA THR A 177 9.36 0.61 6.95
C THR A 177 10.07 -0.73 7.20
N PHE A 178 10.42 -1.48 6.15
CA PHE A 178 11.06 -2.80 6.28
C PHE A 178 12.57 -2.78 6.06
N SER A 179 13.19 -1.60 6.24
CA SER A 179 14.65 -1.40 6.35
C SER A 179 15.49 -1.93 5.19
N THR A 180 14.94 -1.99 3.97
CA THR A 180 15.76 -2.33 2.82
C THR A 180 16.44 -1.08 2.25
N PRO A 181 17.70 -1.15 1.79
CA PRO A 181 18.37 0.01 1.21
C PRO A 181 17.72 0.40 -0.12
N HIS A 182 17.67 1.70 -0.40
CA HIS A 182 17.13 2.28 -1.65
C HIS A 182 18.18 3.01 -2.49
N GLY A 183 19.31 3.34 -1.90
CA GLY A 183 20.45 3.92 -2.61
C GLY A 183 20.17 5.26 -3.30
N GLY A 184 19.29 6.09 -2.73
CA GLY A 184 18.96 7.40 -3.31
C GLY A 184 18.19 7.31 -4.64
N GLY A 185 17.30 6.33 -4.78
CA GLY A 185 16.52 6.10 -6.00
C GLY A 185 16.91 4.82 -6.75
N GLY A 186 17.66 3.94 -6.09
CA GLY A 186 18.06 2.62 -6.59
C GLY A 186 17.01 1.53 -6.33
N PRO A 187 17.43 0.31 -5.96
CA PRO A 187 16.55 -0.82 -5.79
C PRO A 187 15.52 -0.57 -4.69
N GLY A 188 14.28 -0.97 -4.94
CA GLY A 188 13.17 -0.88 -4.01
C GLY A 188 12.18 -2.00 -4.24
N ALA A 189 11.07 -1.97 -3.53
CA ALA A 189 9.90 -2.78 -3.82
C ALA A 189 8.65 -2.09 -3.26
N GLY A 190 7.56 -2.17 -4.01
CA GLY A 190 6.27 -1.56 -3.69
C GLY A 190 5.13 -2.57 -3.70
N PRO A 191 5.12 -3.59 -2.81
CA PRO A 191 4.02 -4.53 -2.73
C PRO A 191 2.67 -3.85 -2.68
N VAL A 192 1.67 -4.46 -3.34
CA VAL A 192 0.29 -4.01 -3.31
C VAL A 192 -0.58 -5.08 -2.70
N GLY A 193 -1.40 -4.68 -1.74
CA GLY A 193 -2.40 -5.52 -1.09
C GLY A 193 -3.81 -5.16 -1.50
N ALA A 194 -4.70 -6.14 -1.45
CA ALA A 194 -6.11 -5.98 -1.78
C ALA A 194 -6.99 -6.83 -0.88
N ARG A 195 -8.25 -6.41 -0.74
CA ARG A 195 -9.30 -7.13 -0.01
C ARG A 195 -10.46 -7.50 -0.94
N GLY A 196 -11.23 -8.52 -0.48
CA GLY A 196 -12.46 -8.95 -1.14
C GLY A 196 -12.27 -9.27 -2.63
N GLU A 197 -13.18 -8.79 -3.45
CA GLU A 197 -13.16 -9.02 -4.89
C GLU A 197 -11.91 -8.44 -5.60
N LEU A 198 -11.28 -7.42 -5.02
CA LEU A 198 -10.09 -6.79 -5.61
C LEU A 198 -8.89 -7.73 -5.68
N VAL A 199 -8.88 -8.79 -4.88
CA VAL A 199 -7.85 -9.84 -4.93
C VAL A 199 -7.72 -10.48 -6.32
N HIS A 200 -8.83 -10.59 -7.05
CA HIS A 200 -8.87 -11.18 -8.39
C HIS A 200 -8.19 -10.30 -9.44
N TYR A 201 -7.98 -9.01 -9.17
CA TYR A 201 -7.35 -8.04 -10.07
C TYR A 201 -5.85 -7.86 -9.83
N LEU A 202 -5.31 -8.47 -8.77
CA LEU A 202 -3.87 -8.38 -8.48
C LEU A 202 -3.01 -8.80 -9.67
N PRO A 203 -1.85 -8.15 -9.88
CA PRO A 203 -0.90 -8.54 -10.93
C PRO A 203 -0.49 -10.01 -10.90
N ASP A 204 -0.26 -10.58 -12.07
CA ASP A 204 0.27 -11.92 -12.26
C ASP A 204 1.79 -11.93 -12.54
N PRO A 205 2.52 -12.97 -12.12
CA PRO A 205 2.09 -14.05 -11.25
C PRO A 205 2.16 -13.70 -9.76
N ARG A 206 1.33 -14.37 -8.98
CA ARG A 206 1.47 -14.50 -7.52
C ARG A 206 1.98 -15.89 -7.17
N VAL A 207 2.51 -16.07 -5.98
CA VAL A 207 2.93 -17.40 -5.53
C VAL A 207 1.83 -18.04 -4.68
N HIS A 208 1.51 -19.29 -4.99
CA HIS A 208 0.58 -20.14 -4.24
C HIS A 208 1.31 -21.38 -3.71
N HIS A 209 0.78 -21.94 -2.64
CA HIS A 209 1.17 -23.26 -2.13
C HIS A 209 0.05 -24.25 -2.42
N LEU A 210 0.32 -25.22 -3.29
CA LEU A 210 -0.64 -26.23 -3.71
C LEU A 210 0.05 -27.60 -3.78
N ASN A 211 -0.57 -28.65 -3.20
CA ASN A 211 -0.06 -30.01 -3.24
C ASN A 211 1.42 -30.14 -2.78
N ASN A 212 1.77 -29.52 -1.66
CA ASN A 212 3.13 -29.44 -1.11
C ASN A 212 4.19 -28.83 -2.05
N ARG A 213 3.77 -27.99 -2.98
CA ARG A 213 4.66 -27.26 -3.90
C ARG A 213 4.28 -25.81 -3.98
N TYR A 214 5.27 -24.96 -4.17
CA TYR A 214 5.06 -23.56 -4.47
C TYR A 214 5.04 -23.37 -5.99
N CYS A 215 3.99 -22.73 -6.49
CA CYS A 215 3.79 -22.52 -7.92
C CYS A 215 3.31 -21.09 -8.19
N PHE A 216 3.49 -20.64 -9.42
CA PHE A 216 2.91 -19.39 -9.87
C PHE A 216 1.42 -19.56 -10.18
N PHE A 217 0.68 -18.56 -9.78
CA PHE A 217 -0.77 -18.47 -9.98
C PHE A 217 -1.12 -17.14 -10.64
N LYS A 218 -2.01 -17.20 -11.60
CA LYS A 218 -2.59 -16.03 -12.26
C LYS A 218 -3.99 -15.78 -11.72
N PRO A 219 -4.26 -14.63 -11.06
CA PRO A 219 -5.61 -14.25 -10.69
C PRO A 219 -6.51 -14.14 -11.93
N GLU A 220 -7.79 -14.51 -11.80
CA GLU A 220 -8.70 -14.65 -12.93
C GLU A 220 -8.90 -13.36 -13.72
N GLN A 221 -8.96 -12.22 -13.03
CA GLN A 221 -9.20 -10.89 -13.61
C GLN A 221 -7.97 -10.00 -13.51
N SER A 222 -6.78 -10.61 -13.37
CA SER A 222 -5.51 -9.89 -13.18
C SER A 222 -5.35 -8.75 -14.20
N VAL A 223 -4.89 -7.61 -13.72
CA VAL A 223 -4.46 -6.48 -14.57
C VAL A 223 -3.22 -6.79 -15.41
N GLY A 224 -2.68 -8.00 -15.28
CA GLY A 224 -1.51 -8.46 -15.99
C GLY A 224 -0.22 -8.23 -15.22
N ARG A 225 0.89 -8.37 -15.92
CA ARG A 225 2.21 -8.22 -15.35
C ARG A 225 2.63 -6.74 -15.34
N VAL A 226 2.97 -6.20 -14.18
CA VAL A 226 3.38 -4.80 -14.02
C VAL A 226 4.91 -4.63 -13.99
N ARG A 227 5.64 -5.73 -13.85
CA ARG A 227 7.10 -5.75 -13.88
C ARG A 227 7.63 -7.04 -14.50
N THR A 228 8.84 -6.97 -15.06
CA THR A 228 9.57 -8.16 -15.51
C THR A 228 9.98 -9.05 -14.35
N PHE A 229 10.02 -10.35 -14.58
CA PHE A 229 10.44 -11.37 -13.63
C PHE A 229 9.60 -11.38 -12.34
N TRP A 230 10.25 -11.45 -11.18
CA TRP A 230 9.62 -11.59 -9.85
C TRP A 230 9.73 -10.32 -9.00
N GLY A 231 10.01 -9.18 -9.60
CA GLY A 231 10.34 -7.95 -8.90
C GLY A 231 11.82 -7.89 -8.46
N ASN A 232 12.13 -7.02 -7.52
CA ASN A 232 13.50 -6.87 -7.00
C ASN A 232 13.78 -7.91 -5.91
N PHE A 233 14.09 -9.14 -6.30
CA PHE A 233 14.11 -10.32 -5.43
C PHE A 233 14.99 -10.16 -4.19
N LEU A 234 16.21 -9.59 -4.30
CA LEU A 234 17.07 -9.41 -3.13
C LEU A 234 16.53 -8.36 -2.13
N VAL A 235 15.73 -7.40 -2.59
CA VAL A 235 15.01 -6.48 -1.72
C VAL A 235 13.93 -7.25 -0.93
N LEU A 236 13.23 -8.18 -1.60
CA LEU A 236 12.25 -9.05 -0.95
C LEU A 236 12.90 -9.94 0.12
N VAL A 237 14.06 -10.52 -0.18
CA VAL A 237 14.84 -11.32 0.79
C VAL A 237 15.20 -10.51 2.04
N ARG A 238 15.65 -9.27 1.87
CA ARG A 238 15.99 -8.41 3.01
C ARG A 238 14.77 -8.07 3.86
N ALA A 239 13.67 -7.68 3.25
CA ALA A 239 12.43 -7.40 3.96
C ALA A 239 11.91 -8.64 4.71
N TYR A 240 11.94 -9.81 4.06
CA TYR A 240 11.58 -11.08 4.69
C TYR A 240 12.45 -11.37 5.92
N THR A 241 13.77 -11.21 5.78
CA THR A 241 14.72 -11.41 6.88
C THR A 241 14.46 -10.44 8.03
N TYR A 242 14.18 -9.17 7.73
CA TYR A 242 13.84 -8.15 8.72
C TYR A 242 12.58 -8.53 9.52
N ILE A 243 11.51 -8.89 8.81
CA ILE A 243 10.25 -9.30 9.44
C ILE A 243 10.46 -10.55 10.32
N ARG A 244 11.20 -11.54 9.82
CA ARG A 244 11.49 -12.79 10.56
C ARG A 244 12.39 -12.57 11.77
N TYR A 245 13.34 -11.66 11.67
CA TYR A 245 14.26 -11.33 12.76
C TYR A 245 13.52 -10.68 13.94
N HIS A 246 12.65 -9.69 13.64
CA HIS A 246 11.92 -8.98 14.69
C HIS A 246 10.71 -9.76 15.22
N GLY A 247 10.04 -10.52 14.37
CA GLY A 247 8.76 -11.15 14.72
C GLY A 247 7.67 -10.11 15.01
N ALA A 248 6.51 -10.55 15.45
CA ALA A 248 5.37 -9.66 15.72
C ALA A 248 5.67 -8.66 16.85
N ALA A 249 6.24 -9.13 17.96
CA ALA A 249 6.57 -8.29 19.10
C ALA A 249 7.63 -7.22 18.74
N GLY A 250 8.72 -7.63 18.08
CA GLY A 250 9.78 -6.70 17.69
C GLY A 250 9.33 -5.68 16.65
N LEU A 251 8.44 -6.02 15.71
CA LEU A 251 7.87 -5.05 14.78
C LEU A 251 7.02 -4.00 15.51
N LYS A 252 6.28 -4.40 16.53
CA LYS A 252 5.54 -3.46 17.38
C LYS A 252 6.49 -2.52 18.13
N GLU A 253 7.54 -3.05 18.75
CA GLU A 253 8.57 -2.26 19.43
C GLU A 253 9.26 -1.25 18.49
N VAL A 254 9.52 -1.65 17.24
CA VAL A 254 10.05 -0.75 16.19
C VAL A 254 9.09 0.42 15.94
N GLY A 255 7.79 0.14 15.81
CA GLY A 255 6.77 1.17 15.62
C GLY A 255 6.69 2.14 16.80
N GLU A 256 6.57 1.60 18.00
CA GLU A 256 6.53 2.41 19.26
C GLU A 256 7.80 3.23 19.43
N GLY A 257 8.98 2.66 19.18
CA GLY A 257 10.27 3.35 19.25
C GLY A 257 10.40 4.48 18.23
N ALA A 258 9.84 4.30 17.01
CA ALA A 258 9.83 5.34 15.99
C ALA A 258 8.95 6.54 16.41
N VAL A 259 7.77 6.28 16.95
CA VAL A 259 6.86 7.33 17.48
C VAL A 259 7.49 8.04 18.67
N LEU A 260 8.07 7.30 19.61
CA LEU A 260 8.76 7.87 20.76
C LEU A 260 9.91 8.79 20.32
N SER A 261 10.73 8.34 19.37
CA SER A 261 11.86 9.12 18.86
C SER A 261 11.42 10.42 18.19
N ALA A 262 10.33 10.37 17.39
CA ALA A 262 9.76 11.56 16.75
C ALA A 262 9.24 12.56 17.79
N ASN A 263 8.51 12.10 18.80
CA ASN A 263 7.99 12.94 19.87
C ASN A 263 9.13 13.53 20.76
N TYR A 264 10.18 12.75 20.98
CA TYR A 264 11.37 13.27 21.68
C TYR A 264 12.01 14.43 20.90
N LEU A 265 12.22 14.26 19.58
CA LEU A 265 12.73 15.33 18.72
C LEU A 265 11.82 16.56 18.75
N LEU A 266 10.50 16.36 18.60
CA LEU A 266 9.53 17.44 18.70
C LEU A 266 9.67 18.20 20.03
N SER A 267 9.73 17.50 21.16
CA SER A 267 9.87 18.11 22.48
C SER A 267 11.15 18.95 22.63
N ARG A 268 12.24 18.54 21.96
CA ARG A 268 13.53 19.26 21.99
C ARG A 268 13.56 20.47 21.05
N LEU A 269 12.78 20.45 19.97
CA LEU A 269 12.81 21.48 18.93
C LEU A 269 11.73 22.56 19.11
N ARG A 270 10.63 22.26 19.81
CA ARG A 270 9.48 23.15 19.95
C ARG A 270 9.77 24.53 20.59
N SER A 271 10.90 24.68 21.27
CA SER A 271 11.35 25.98 21.79
C SER A 271 12.09 26.84 20.78
N HIS A 272 12.45 26.27 19.62
CA HIS A 272 13.20 26.91 18.54
C HIS A 272 12.40 27.02 17.23
N TYR A 273 11.38 26.18 17.06
CA TYR A 273 10.56 26.11 15.87
C TYR A 273 9.08 26.10 16.24
N GLU A 274 8.29 26.76 15.43
CA GLU A 274 6.83 26.70 15.53
C GLU A 274 6.32 25.35 15.05
N VAL A 275 5.33 24.81 15.75
CA VAL A 275 4.64 23.56 15.37
C VAL A 275 3.34 23.96 14.70
N ALA A 276 3.19 23.59 13.42
CA ALA A 276 2.06 24.03 12.61
C ALA A 276 0.72 23.37 13.00
N TYR A 277 0.78 22.09 13.50
CA TYR A 277 -0.40 21.29 13.86
C TYR A 277 -0.20 20.54 15.17
#